data_a8b71079609780274b6b0cc6d4124de3
#
_entry.id   a8b71079609780274b6b0cc6d4124de3
#
_cell.length_a   1.000
_cell.length_b   1.000
_cell.length_c   1.000
_cell.angle_alpha   90.00
_cell.angle_beta   90.00
_cell.angle_gamma   90.00
#
_symmetry.space_group_name_H-M   'P 1'
#
loop_
_entity.id
_entity.type
_entity.pdbx_description
1 polymer ?
#
loop_
_entity_poly.entity_id
_entity_poly.type
_entity_poly.pdbx_seq_one_letter_code
_entity_poly.pdbx_strand_id
1 'polypeptide(L)'
;MTAFDIIVFFLIGSGAVFGLLRGFVQETLSMIAWILVIAAVRVLHAPATSALAETIGSETSAAIVAFLSIVIVIYALGRWIAKSLGARSRKSLLGPFDRVLGFGFGMLKGLMMATLIFLLLVMGYGMFFGADEARPEWMTQSRTYPLLNASGTAMSDFVRENRGADDEAAGTNE
;
A
#
# COMPACT_ATOMS: atom_id res chain seq x y z
N MET A 1 8.77 25.07 -9.64
CA MET A 1 7.85 24.12 -9.02
C MET A 1 6.81 23.74 -10.07
N THR A 2 6.72 22.49 -10.39
CA THR A 2 5.74 21.98 -11.35
C THR A 2 4.45 21.58 -10.62
N ALA A 3 3.34 21.42 -11.35
CA ALA A 3 2.09 20.89 -10.78
C ALA A 3 2.31 19.52 -10.10
N PHE A 4 3.27 18.75 -10.63
CA PHE A 4 3.66 17.46 -10.07
C PHE A 4 4.28 17.60 -8.67
N ASP A 5 5.15 18.61 -8.44
CA ASP A 5 5.69 18.88 -7.10
C ASP A 5 4.60 19.14 -6.07
N ILE A 6 3.56 19.90 -6.46
CA ILE A 6 2.44 20.22 -5.56
C ILE A 6 1.69 18.94 -5.16
N ILE A 7 1.44 18.04 -6.11
CA ILE A 7 0.76 16.76 -5.84
C ILE A 7 1.60 15.91 -4.88
N VAL A 8 2.91 15.81 -5.11
CA VAL A 8 3.83 15.04 -4.26
C VAL A 8 3.89 15.62 -2.85
N PHE A 9 4.05 16.94 -2.71
CA PHE A 9 4.05 17.59 -1.41
C PHE A 9 2.70 17.45 -0.69
N PHE A 10 1.59 17.49 -1.43
CA PHE A 10 0.27 17.25 -0.87
C PHE A 10 0.11 15.82 -0.36
N LEU A 11 0.60 14.82 -1.10
CA LEU A 11 0.55 13.40 -0.69
C LEU A 11 1.41 13.16 0.55
N ILE A 12 2.65 13.65 0.56
CA ILE A 12 3.55 13.49 1.71
C ILE A 12 3.02 14.25 2.92
N GLY A 13 2.61 15.50 2.73
CA GLY A 13 2.08 16.36 3.79
C GLY A 13 0.77 15.82 4.38
N SER A 14 -0.16 15.38 3.55
CA SER A 14 -1.39 14.76 4.04
C SER A 14 -1.11 13.45 4.78
N GLY A 15 -0.19 12.62 4.28
CA GLY A 15 0.29 11.43 4.97
C GLY A 15 0.84 11.74 6.35
N ALA A 16 1.70 12.76 6.46
CA ALA A 16 2.28 13.23 7.71
C ALA A 16 1.21 13.71 8.72
N VAL A 17 0.28 14.55 8.27
CA VAL A 17 -0.82 15.07 9.10
C VAL A 17 -1.72 13.93 9.58
N PHE A 18 -2.13 13.03 8.70
CA PHE A 18 -2.94 11.87 9.10
C PHE A 18 -2.19 10.94 10.06
N GLY A 19 -0.88 10.73 9.84
CA GLY A 19 -0.04 9.96 10.74
C GLY A 19 0.05 10.60 12.13
N LEU A 20 0.23 11.92 12.20
CA LEU A 20 0.22 12.69 13.46
C LEU A 20 -1.12 12.58 14.22
N LEU A 21 -2.23 12.66 13.47
CA LEU A 21 -3.58 12.61 14.06
C LEU A 21 -3.96 11.21 14.56
N ARG A 22 -3.56 10.18 13.81
CA ARG A 22 -3.86 8.77 14.12
C ARG A 22 -2.88 8.15 15.11
N GLY A 23 -1.63 8.57 15.07
CA GLY A 23 -0.52 7.99 15.82
C GLY A 23 0.06 6.75 15.16
N PHE A 24 1.28 6.42 15.54
CA PHE A 24 2.07 5.31 15.00
C PHE A 24 1.41 3.96 15.23
N VAL A 25 0.92 3.71 16.45
CA VAL A 25 0.27 2.43 16.80
C VAL A 25 -0.94 2.18 15.92
N GLN A 26 -1.80 3.17 15.73
CA GLN A 26 -2.99 2.99 14.88
C GLN A 26 -2.61 2.79 13.41
N GLU A 27 -1.61 3.48 12.89
CA GLU A 27 -1.19 3.40 11.50
C GLU A 27 -0.51 2.05 11.21
N THR A 28 0.36 1.58 12.11
CA THR A 28 1.01 0.26 12.01
C THR A 28 0.00 -0.87 12.08
N LEU A 29 -0.94 -0.83 13.03
CA LEU A 29 -1.99 -1.85 13.13
C LEU A 29 -2.92 -1.85 11.91
N SER A 30 -3.16 -0.69 11.30
CA SER A 30 -3.92 -0.61 10.05
C SER A 30 -3.19 -1.27 8.88
N MET A 31 -1.85 -1.21 8.83
CA MET A 31 -1.07 -1.96 7.83
C MET A 31 -1.11 -3.46 8.10
N ILE A 32 -0.99 -3.88 9.35
CA ILE A 32 -1.14 -5.30 9.72
C ILE A 32 -2.53 -5.80 9.32
N ALA A 33 -3.58 -5.00 9.47
CA ALA A 33 -4.92 -5.36 9.02
C ALA A 33 -4.97 -5.65 7.51
N TRP A 34 -4.26 -4.88 6.67
CA TRP A 34 -4.15 -5.16 5.23
C TRP A 34 -3.41 -6.48 4.94
N ILE A 35 -2.33 -6.76 5.66
CA ILE A 35 -1.59 -8.02 5.53
C ILE A 35 -2.52 -9.20 5.89
N LEU A 36 -3.29 -9.05 6.97
CA LEU A 36 -4.28 -10.05 7.38
C LEU A 36 -5.39 -10.25 6.34
N VAL A 37 -5.84 -9.19 5.67
CA VAL A 37 -6.80 -9.30 4.55
C VAL A 37 -6.22 -10.15 3.42
N ILE A 38 -4.98 -9.88 3.01
CA ILE A 38 -4.32 -10.63 1.94
C ILE A 38 -4.18 -12.11 2.32
N ALA A 39 -3.71 -12.39 3.55
CA ALA A 39 -3.58 -13.75 4.06
C ALA A 39 -4.94 -14.46 4.14
N ALA A 40 -5.97 -13.77 4.65
CA ALA A 40 -7.32 -14.31 4.75
C ALA A 40 -7.92 -14.63 3.37
N VAL A 41 -7.75 -13.75 2.40
CA VAL A 41 -8.19 -14.01 1.03
C VAL A 41 -7.48 -15.24 0.46
N ARG A 42 -6.17 -15.37 0.63
CA ARG A 42 -5.44 -16.56 0.14
C ARG A 42 -5.94 -17.87 0.73
N VAL A 43 -6.30 -17.87 2.00
CA VAL A 43 -6.69 -19.09 2.72
C VAL A 43 -8.19 -19.39 2.63
N LEU A 44 -9.02 -18.34 2.74
CA LEU A 44 -10.47 -18.50 2.90
C LEU A 44 -11.26 -18.36 1.60
N HIS A 45 -10.66 -17.80 0.54
CA HIS A 45 -11.42 -17.52 -0.70
C HIS A 45 -11.95 -18.78 -1.35
N ALA A 46 -11.13 -19.82 -1.52
CA ALA A 46 -11.57 -21.06 -2.18
C ALA A 46 -12.68 -21.79 -1.39
N PRO A 47 -12.54 -22.05 -0.06
CA PRO A 47 -13.60 -22.69 0.69
C PRO A 47 -14.87 -21.83 0.82
N ALA A 48 -14.75 -20.52 0.89
CA ALA A 48 -15.91 -19.62 0.91
C ALA A 48 -16.65 -19.60 -0.43
N THR A 49 -15.91 -19.62 -1.54
CA THR A 49 -16.49 -19.68 -2.89
C THR A 49 -17.28 -20.96 -3.06
N SER A 50 -16.73 -22.13 -2.70
CA SER A 50 -17.43 -23.42 -2.85
C SER A 50 -18.71 -23.46 -1.99
N ALA A 51 -18.66 -23.00 -0.74
CA ALA A 51 -19.84 -22.96 0.12
C ALA A 51 -20.94 -22.01 -0.41
N LEU A 52 -20.57 -20.88 -0.99
CA LEU A 52 -21.51 -19.90 -1.55
C LEU A 52 -22.04 -20.33 -2.94
N ALA A 53 -21.27 -21.08 -3.72
CA ALA A 53 -21.68 -21.54 -5.06
C ALA A 53 -22.93 -22.42 -5.02
N GLU A 54 -23.07 -23.27 -3.99
CA GLU A 54 -24.27 -24.09 -3.76
C GLU A 54 -25.53 -23.25 -3.55
N THR A 55 -25.42 -22.09 -2.94
CA THR A 55 -26.55 -21.20 -2.64
C THR A 55 -26.85 -20.21 -3.75
N ILE A 56 -25.80 -19.68 -4.40
CA ILE A 56 -25.91 -18.61 -5.43
C ILE A 56 -26.17 -19.22 -6.82
N GLY A 57 -25.77 -20.47 -7.05
CA GLY A 57 -25.96 -21.18 -8.33
C GLY A 57 -25.01 -20.71 -9.47
N SER A 58 -24.03 -19.84 -9.14
CA SER A 58 -23.01 -19.36 -10.08
C SER A 58 -21.68 -19.22 -9.38
N GLU A 59 -20.68 -19.95 -9.87
CA GLU A 59 -19.33 -19.98 -9.29
C GLU A 59 -18.66 -18.59 -9.35
N THR A 60 -18.79 -17.88 -10.48
CA THR A 60 -18.22 -16.52 -10.64
C THR A 60 -18.84 -15.52 -9.65
N SER A 61 -20.16 -15.57 -9.50
CA SER A 61 -20.85 -14.69 -8.53
C SER A 61 -20.48 -15.03 -7.09
N ALA A 62 -20.39 -16.32 -6.76
CA ALA A 62 -19.95 -16.81 -5.47
C ALA A 62 -18.52 -16.36 -5.14
N ALA A 63 -17.60 -16.43 -6.10
CA ALA A 63 -16.21 -15.98 -5.94
C ALA A 63 -16.13 -14.47 -5.64
N ILE A 64 -16.90 -13.65 -6.35
CA ILE A 64 -16.94 -12.19 -6.12
C ILE A 64 -17.50 -11.89 -4.72
N VAL A 65 -18.60 -12.53 -4.33
CA VAL A 65 -19.22 -12.33 -3.02
C VAL A 65 -18.31 -12.81 -1.90
N ALA A 66 -17.66 -13.98 -2.05
CA ALA A 66 -16.68 -14.49 -1.11
C ALA A 66 -15.53 -13.50 -0.92
N PHE A 67 -14.93 -13.02 -2.01
CA PHE A 67 -13.84 -12.05 -1.97
C PHE A 67 -14.23 -10.78 -1.23
N LEU A 68 -15.33 -10.14 -1.63
CA LEU A 68 -15.81 -8.90 -1.02
C LEU A 68 -16.14 -9.09 0.45
N SER A 69 -16.78 -10.19 0.82
CA SER A 69 -17.15 -10.50 2.21
C SER A 69 -15.89 -10.64 3.08
N ILE A 70 -14.90 -11.42 2.63
CA ILE A 70 -13.64 -11.60 3.37
C ILE A 70 -12.94 -10.25 3.54
N VAL A 71 -12.79 -9.48 2.47
CA VAL A 71 -12.12 -8.17 2.52
C VAL A 71 -12.83 -7.22 3.49
N ILE A 72 -14.15 -7.08 3.37
CA ILE A 72 -14.92 -6.16 4.21
C ILE A 72 -14.86 -6.58 5.69
N VAL A 73 -15.10 -7.85 6.00
CA VAL A 73 -15.14 -8.33 7.39
C VAL A 73 -13.76 -8.22 8.05
N ILE A 74 -12.73 -8.75 7.42
CA ILE A 74 -11.37 -8.75 8.00
C ILE A 74 -10.83 -7.32 8.13
N TYR A 75 -11.03 -6.49 7.10
CA TYR A 75 -10.60 -5.10 7.16
C TYR A 75 -11.35 -4.28 8.21
N ALA A 76 -12.68 -4.45 8.33
CA ALA A 76 -13.47 -3.76 9.33
C ALA A 76 -13.06 -4.13 10.76
N LEU A 77 -12.87 -5.43 11.04
CA LEU A 77 -12.37 -5.92 12.33
C LEU A 77 -10.97 -5.39 12.63
N GLY A 78 -10.04 -5.52 11.68
CA GLY A 78 -8.67 -5.03 11.84
C GLY A 78 -8.62 -3.52 12.09
N ARG A 79 -9.42 -2.74 11.34
CA ARG A 79 -9.52 -1.29 11.52
C ARG A 79 -10.14 -0.90 12.87
N TRP A 80 -11.15 -1.64 13.33
CA TRP A 80 -11.76 -1.41 14.62
C TRP A 80 -10.77 -1.65 15.77
N ILE A 81 -10.01 -2.74 15.71
CA ILE A 81 -8.94 -3.08 16.66
C ILE A 81 -7.86 -1.98 16.62
N ALA A 82 -7.38 -1.62 15.43
CA ALA A 82 -6.36 -0.59 15.24
C ALA A 82 -6.79 0.76 15.85
N LYS A 83 -8.04 1.16 15.63
CA LYS A 83 -8.59 2.39 16.19
C LYS A 83 -8.71 2.33 17.71
N SER A 84 -9.15 1.22 18.26
CA SER A 84 -9.32 1.02 19.71
C SER A 84 -7.98 1.06 20.44
N LEU A 85 -6.98 0.33 19.95
CA LEU A 85 -5.64 0.28 20.53
C LEU A 85 -4.90 1.62 20.35
N GLY A 86 -4.97 2.23 19.17
CA GLY A 86 -4.38 3.55 18.92
C GLY A 86 -4.98 4.64 19.79
N ALA A 87 -6.29 4.57 20.09
CA ALA A 87 -6.92 5.53 21.01
C ALA A 87 -6.41 5.39 22.44
N ARG A 88 -6.10 4.18 22.89
CA ARG A 88 -5.51 3.92 24.21
C ARG A 88 -4.07 4.41 24.27
N SER A 89 -3.26 4.15 23.26
CA SER A 89 -1.87 4.61 23.16
C SER A 89 -1.79 6.14 23.25
N ARG A 90 -2.64 6.88 22.54
CA ARG A 90 -2.66 8.34 22.54
C ARG A 90 -3.06 8.97 23.88
N LYS A 91 -3.80 8.24 24.72
CA LYS A 91 -4.19 8.68 26.08
C LYS A 91 -3.14 8.34 27.14
N SER A 92 -2.14 7.55 26.80
CA SER A 92 -1.02 7.19 27.67
C SER A 92 0.03 8.33 27.70
N LEU A 93 0.97 8.27 28.66
CA LEU A 93 2.15 9.11 28.72
C LEU A 93 3.02 9.04 27.45
N LEU A 94 2.89 7.96 26.69
CA LEU A 94 3.56 7.76 25.39
C LEU A 94 2.84 8.44 24.22
N GLY A 95 1.70 9.10 24.44
CA GLY A 95 0.90 9.73 23.41
C GLY A 95 1.64 10.75 22.51
N PRO A 96 2.47 11.65 23.06
CA PRO A 96 3.30 12.57 22.27
C PRO A 96 4.29 11.83 21.35
N PHE A 97 4.95 10.79 21.86
CA PHE A 97 5.87 9.96 21.07
C PHE A 97 5.15 9.19 19.96
N ASP A 98 3.98 8.62 20.27
CA ASP A 98 3.13 7.95 19.29
C ASP A 98 2.75 8.88 18.13
N ARG A 99 2.48 10.15 18.41
CA ARG A 99 2.16 11.15 17.38
C ARG A 99 3.37 11.52 16.52
N VAL A 100 4.53 11.76 17.15
CA VAL A 100 5.77 12.10 16.42
C VAL A 100 6.20 10.93 15.52
N LEU A 101 6.18 9.72 16.04
CA LEU A 101 6.45 8.52 15.24
C LEU A 101 5.40 8.33 14.15
N GLY A 102 4.12 8.61 14.45
CA GLY A 102 3.03 8.59 13.48
C GLY A 102 3.22 9.60 12.35
N PHE A 103 3.72 10.80 12.66
CA PHE A 103 4.07 11.81 11.66
C PHE A 103 5.14 11.28 10.70
N GLY A 104 6.27 10.76 11.22
CA GLY A 104 7.35 10.21 10.40
C GLY A 104 6.87 9.02 9.55
N PHE A 105 6.11 8.11 10.15
CA PHE A 105 5.54 6.96 9.45
C PHE A 105 4.51 7.37 8.38
N GLY A 106 3.70 8.38 8.66
CA GLY A 106 2.76 8.95 7.70
C GLY A 106 3.46 9.63 6.52
N MET A 107 4.58 10.34 6.76
CA MET A 107 5.44 10.87 5.70
C MET A 107 5.99 9.75 4.80
N LEU A 108 6.53 8.71 5.40
CA LEU A 108 7.07 7.55 4.66
C LEU A 108 5.99 6.91 3.79
N LYS A 109 4.81 6.69 4.34
CA LYS A 109 3.66 6.17 3.59
C LYS A 109 3.23 7.10 2.46
N GLY A 110 3.19 8.41 2.71
CA GLY A 110 2.91 9.43 1.70
C GLY A 110 3.95 9.41 0.57
N LEU A 111 5.23 9.25 0.90
CA LEU A 111 6.30 9.09 -0.07
C LEU A 111 6.15 7.81 -0.88
N MET A 112 5.84 6.67 -0.24
CA MET A 112 5.59 5.41 -0.95
C MET A 112 4.40 5.53 -1.92
N MET A 113 3.31 6.18 -1.51
CA MET A 113 2.16 6.43 -2.39
C MET A 113 2.53 7.34 -3.56
N ALA A 114 3.29 8.41 -3.32
CA ALA A 114 3.78 9.29 -4.38
C ALA A 114 4.70 8.54 -5.35
N THR A 115 5.58 7.68 -4.85
CA THR A 115 6.47 6.83 -5.65
C THR A 115 5.68 5.83 -6.50
N LEU A 116 4.66 5.18 -5.94
CA LEU A 116 3.78 4.27 -6.67
C LEU A 116 3.06 4.99 -7.82
N ILE A 117 2.47 6.16 -7.54
CA ILE A 117 1.81 6.97 -8.55
C ILE A 117 2.80 7.39 -9.64
N PHE A 118 4.02 7.80 -9.25
CA PHE A 118 5.09 8.13 -10.18
C PHE A 118 5.45 6.94 -11.10
N LEU A 119 5.65 5.75 -10.54
CA LEU A 119 5.96 4.54 -11.31
C LEU A 119 4.82 4.17 -12.27
N LEU A 120 3.57 4.29 -11.82
CA LEU A 120 2.41 4.07 -12.68
C LEU A 120 2.34 5.08 -13.82
N LEU A 121 2.66 6.35 -13.57
CA LEU A 121 2.71 7.39 -14.62
C LEU A 121 3.84 7.11 -15.61
N VAL A 122 5.04 6.75 -15.15
CA VAL A 122 6.19 6.40 -16.01
C VAL A 122 5.87 5.17 -16.85
N MET A 123 5.31 4.14 -16.24
CA MET A 123 4.91 2.90 -16.94
C MET A 123 3.79 3.17 -17.96
N GLY A 124 2.76 3.92 -17.57
CA GLY A 124 1.68 4.31 -18.46
C GLY A 124 2.18 5.15 -19.63
N TYR A 125 3.06 6.13 -19.38
CA TYR A 125 3.65 6.93 -20.43
C TYR A 125 4.43 6.07 -21.44
N GLY A 126 5.26 5.14 -20.96
CA GLY A 126 6.00 4.20 -21.80
C GLY A 126 5.11 3.27 -22.64
N MET A 127 3.93 2.90 -22.12
CA MET A 127 2.94 2.08 -22.86
C MET A 127 2.31 2.83 -24.04
N PHE A 128 2.03 4.14 -23.88
CA PHE A 128 1.33 4.94 -24.89
C PHE A 128 2.28 5.57 -25.92
N PHE A 129 3.50 5.95 -25.49
CA PHE A 129 4.44 6.72 -26.30
C PHE A 129 5.72 5.96 -26.67
N GLY A 130 5.94 4.77 -26.10
CA GLY A 130 7.14 3.96 -26.29
C GLY A 130 8.14 4.11 -25.14
N ALA A 131 8.85 3.03 -24.85
CA ALA A 131 9.79 2.98 -23.71
C ALA A 131 11.04 3.85 -23.91
N ASP A 132 11.39 4.15 -25.16
CA ASP A 132 12.57 4.95 -25.56
C ASP A 132 12.26 6.44 -25.73
N GLU A 133 11.01 6.86 -25.59
CA GLU A 133 10.63 8.27 -25.72
C GLU A 133 11.07 9.08 -24.49
N ALA A 134 11.59 10.30 -24.74
CA ALA A 134 12.02 11.18 -23.68
C ALA A 134 10.86 11.51 -22.73
N ARG A 135 11.12 11.37 -21.43
CA ARG A 135 10.10 11.67 -20.41
C ARG A 135 9.67 13.13 -20.47
N PRO A 136 8.38 13.44 -20.24
CA PRO A 136 7.87 14.81 -20.33
C PRO A 136 8.62 15.79 -19.44
N GLU A 137 8.85 17.01 -19.94
CA GLU A 137 9.59 18.05 -19.22
C GLU A 137 8.95 18.42 -17.87
N TRP A 138 7.61 18.41 -17.78
CA TRP A 138 6.89 18.70 -16.53
C TRP A 138 7.21 17.68 -15.42
N MET A 139 7.64 16.48 -15.79
CA MET A 139 8.05 15.43 -14.87
C MET A 139 9.54 15.56 -14.53
N THR A 140 10.42 15.71 -15.54
CA THR A 140 11.87 15.73 -15.35
C THR A 140 12.38 17.04 -14.73
N GLN A 141 11.69 18.16 -14.94
CA GLN A 141 11.99 19.47 -14.35
C GLN A 141 11.42 19.63 -12.92
N SER A 142 10.70 18.63 -12.41
CA SER A 142 10.20 18.62 -11.04
C SER A 142 11.35 18.50 -10.04
N ARG A 143 11.30 19.28 -8.96
CA ARG A 143 12.26 19.17 -7.85
C ARG A 143 12.16 17.87 -7.08
N THR A 144 10.99 17.25 -7.12
CA THR A 144 10.72 15.96 -6.46
C THR A 144 11.10 14.77 -7.33
N TYR A 145 11.37 14.98 -8.63
CA TYR A 145 11.76 13.92 -9.56
C TYR A 145 12.98 13.09 -9.10
N PRO A 146 14.11 13.67 -8.66
CA PRO A 146 15.26 12.89 -8.21
C PRO A 146 14.91 11.99 -7.00
N LEU A 147 14.12 12.51 -6.06
CA LEU A 147 13.67 11.76 -4.88
C LEU A 147 12.78 10.57 -5.28
N LEU A 148 11.79 10.81 -6.13
CA LEU A 148 10.86 9.78 -6.57
C LEU A 148 11.52 8.74 -7.46
N ASN A 149 12.44 9.17 -8.33
CA ASN A 149 13.20 8.25 -9.19
C ASN A 149 14.12 7.35 -8.34
N ALA A 150 14.83 7.91 -7.36
CA ALA A 150 15.65 7.13 -6.43
C ALA A 150 14.80 6.16 -5.59
N SER A 151 13.65 6.61 -5.08
CA SER A 151 12.71 5.75 -4.34
C SER A 151 12.12 4.66 -5.23
N GLY A 152 11.81 4.97 -6.49
CA GLY A 152 11.30 4.02 -7.48
C GLY A 152 12.33 2.96 -7.84
N THR A 153 13.60 3.36 -8.04
CA THR A 153 14.71 2.43 -8.30
C THR A 153 14.90 1.49 -7.12
N ALA A 154 15.02 2.03 -5.90
CA ALA A 154 15.17 1.23 -4.69
C ALA A 154 14.02 0.22 -4.51
N MET A 155 12.79 0.64 -4.82
CA MET A 155 11.60 -0.20 -4.73
C MET A 155 11.59 -1.30 -5.80
N SER A 156 12.01 -1.00 -7.02
CA SER A 156 12.13 -1.98 -8.11
C SER A 156 13.25 -3.00 -7.86
N ASP A 157 14.38 -2.56 -7.33
CA ASP A 157 15.51 -3.42 -6.99
C ASP A 157 15.15 -4.38 -5.85
N PHE A 158 14.47 -3.89 -4.83
CA PHE A 158 13.95 -4.73 -3.74
C PHE A 158 12.98 -5.81 -4.25
N VAL A 159 12.10 -5.48 -5.18
CA VAL A 159 11.17 -6.46 -5.78
C VAL A 159 11.91 -7.48 -6.64
N ARG A 160 12.93 -7.07 -7.39
CA ARG A 160 13.75 -7.97 -8.21
C ARG A 160 14.55 -8.95 -7.35
N GLU A 161 15.18 -8.46 -6.30
CA GLU A 161 15.97 -9.27 -5.38
C GLU A 161 15.12 -10.35 -4.70
N ASN A 162 13.92 -9.99 -4.23
CA ASN A 162 13.01 -10.96 -3.62
C ASN A 162 12.46 -11.99 -4.63
N ARG A 163 12.21 -11.58 -5.90
CA ARG A 163 11.80 -12.54 -6.94
C ARG A 163 12.90 -13.50 -7.31
N GLY A 164 14.16 -13.03 -7.40
CA GLY A 164 15.30 -13.90 -7.67
C GLY A 164 15.50 -14.95 -6.57
N ALA A 165 15.30 -14.57 -5.31
CA ALA A 165 15.37 -15.49 -4.18
C ALA A 165 14.24 -16.55 -4.19
N ASP A 166 13.03 -16.17 -4.61
CA ASP A 166 11.90 -17.10 -4.74
C ASP A 166 12.10 -18.10 -5.89
N ASP A 167 12.66 -17.66 -7.02
CA ASP A 167 12.97 -18.51 -8.18
C ASP A 167 14.11 -19.50 -7.86
N GLU A 168 15.12 -19.08 -7.09
CA GLU A 168 16.23 -19.93 -6.66
C GLU A 168 15.78 -21.00 -5.64
N ALA A 169 14.86 -20.62 -4.74
CA ALA A 169 14.25 -21.54 -3.78
C ALA A 169 13.33 -22.57 -4.46
N ALA A 170 12.68 -22.20 -5.55
CA ALA A 170 11.83 -23.11 -6.33
C ALA A 170 12.66 -24.11 -7.16
N GLY A 171 13.78 -23.67 -7.74
CA GLY A 171 14.67 -24.52 -8.55
C GLY A 171 15.50 -25.56 -7.79
N THR A 172 15.61 -25.42 -6.43
CA THR A 172 16.34 -26.39 -5.60
C THR A 172 15.49 -27.57 -5.13
N ASN A 173 14.21 -27.61 -5.46
CA ASN A 173 13.25 -28.67 -5.07
C ASN A 173 12.90 -29.64 -6.21
N GLU A 174 13.55 -29.54 -7.38
CA GLU A 174 13.49 -30.52 -8.47
C GLU A 174 14.79 -31.36 -8.50
#